data_e209073a0fdfd70aef1bf601c17711a6
#
_entry.id   e209073a0fdfd70aef1bf601c17711a6
#
_cell.length_a   1.000
_cell.length_b   1.000
_cell.length_c   1.000
_cell.angle_alpha   90.00
_cell.angle_beta   90.00
_cell.angle_gamma   90.00
#
_symmetry.space_group_name_H-M   'P 1'
#
loop_
_entity.id
_entity.type
_entity.pdbx_description
1 polymer ?
#
loop_
_entity_poly.entity_id
_entity_poly.type
_entity_poly.pdbx_seq_one_letter_code
_entity_poly.pdbx_strand_id
1 'polypeptide(L)'
;FIEGNILAFLGVIAAILLLLLVNRKLQLHFIYNEIAKVEDTKMKHVSEYKFLDRYGDVGEYLRLELKLCFRNKTVKTQFRMGFIIMLAFSALIAFTDVYDGTGMINFICIYNFAILSIMTLGQVMSFEGNYLDGLMSRKESIYNLLRAKYYLNCIIVFIPFLIMMIPVAKGKIPFLMALSYMLFT
;
A
#
# COMPACT_ATOMS: atom_id res chain seq x y z
N PHE A 1 -14.93 20.34 -30.54
CA PHE A 1 -14.32 19.43 -31.52
C PHE A 1 -15.16 19.25 -32.77
N ILE A 2 -16.47 19.30 -32.66
CA ILE A 2 -17.41 19.07 -33.78
C ILE A 2 -17.51 20.27 -34.74
N GLU A 3 -17.12 21.47 -34.33
CA GLU A 3 -17.20 22.71 -35.12
C GLU A 3 -15.86 23.16 -35.78
N GLY A 4 -14.86 22.27 -35.85
CA GLY A 4 -13.61 22.53 -36.57
C GLY A 4 -12.75 23.69 -35.99
N ASN A 5 -12.83 23.92 -34.68
CA ASN A 5 -12.07 25.03 -34.07
C ASN A 5 -10.58 24.64 -33.94
N ILE A 6 -9.79 25.04 -34.97
CA ILE A 6 -8.36 24.75 -35.09
C ILE A 6 -7.58 25.31 -33.88
N LEU A 7 -8.00 26.43 -33.31
CA LEU A 7 -7.40 27.00 -32.10
C LEU A 7 -7.51 26.07 -30.87
N ALA A 8 -8.66 25.43 -30.68
CA ALA A 8 -8.84 24.49 -29.60
C ALA A 8 -7.97 23.23 -29.76
N PHE A 9 -7.82 22.77 -31.01
CA PHE A 9 -6.95 21.63 -31.32
C PHE A 9 -5.47 21.95 -31.07
N LEU A 10 -4.99 23.12 -31.51
CA LEU A 10 -3.63 23.60 -31.21
C LEU A 10 -3.39 23.77 -29.71
N GLY A 11 -4.39 24.27 -28.95
CA GLY A 11 -4.32 24.41 -27.51
C GLY A 11 -4.13 23.06 -26.80
N VAL A 12 -4.83 22.02 -27.23
CA VAL A 12 -4.69 20.65 -26.67
C VAL A 12 -3.29 20.08 -26.98
N ILE A 13 -2.80 20.23 -28.18
CA ILE A 13 -1.45 19.80 -28.57
C ILE A 13 -0.39 20.52 -27.72
N ALA A 14 -0.50 21.83 -27.57
CA ALA A 14 0.42 22.61 -26.75
C ALA A 14 0.40 22.16 -25.27
N ALA A 15 -0.78 21.87 -24.72
CA ALA A 15 -0.93 21.36 -23.36
C ALA A 15 -0.27 19.98 -23.20
N ILE A 16 -0.45 19.07 -24.16
CA ILE A 16 0.18 17.75 -24.14
C ILE A 16 1.71 17.87 -24.21
N LEU A 17 2.24 18.72 -25.10
CA LEU A 17 3.67 18.94 -25.21
C LEU A 17 4.26 19.53 -23.92
N LEU A 18 3.56 20.47 -23.30
CA LEU A 18 3.98 21.07 -22.04
C LEU A 18 4.01 20.02 -20.92
N LEU A 19 2.98 19.18 -20.81
CA LEU A 19 2.94 18.06 -19.84
C LEU A 19 4.08 17.08 -20.07
N LEU A 20 4.41 16.73 -21.32
CA LEU A 20 5.53 15.84 -21.63
C LEU A 20 6.87 16.45 -21.22
N LEU A 21 7.08 17.75 -21.48
CA LEU A 21 8.31 18.45 -21.07
C LEU A 21 8.45 18.54 -19.54
N VAL A 22 7.37 18.84 -18.83
CA VAL A 22 7.35 18.87 -17.36
C VAL A 22 7.62 17.49 -16.79
N ASN A 23 6.95 16.46 -17.32
CA ASN A 23 7.14 15.09 -16.87
C ASN A 23 8.60 14.61 -17.10
N ARG A 24 9.18 14.92 -18.26
CA ARG A 24 10.59 14.62 -18.57
C ARG A 24 11.54 15.30 -17.59
N LYS A 25 11.36 16.60 -17.30
CA LYS A 25 12.18 17.33 -16.32
C LYS A 25 12.05 16.75 -14.91
N LEU A 26 10.83 16.42 -14.48
CA LEU A 26 10.58 15.80 -13.18
C LEU A 26 11.26 14.44 -13.10
N GLN A 27 11.11 13.57 -14.10
CA GLN A 27 11.75 12.26 -14.12
C GLN A 27 13.29 12.37 -14.05
N LEU A 28 13.90 13.25 -14.84
CA LEU A 28 15.35 13.47 -14.79
C LEU A 28 15.78 13.95 -13.40
N HIS A 29 15.07 14.92 -12.83
CA HIS A 29 15.38 15.44 -11.50
C HIS A 29 15.27 14.35 -10.42
N PHE A 30 14.24 13.50 -10.49
CA PHE A 30 14.10 12.36 -9.58
C PHE A 30 15.23 11.35 -9.75
N ILE A 31 15.60 10.99 -10.99
CA ILE A 31 16.68 10.02 -11.27
C ILE A 31 18.02 10.56 -10.75
N TYR A 32 18.38 11.82 -11.04
CA TYR A 32 19.61 12.40 -10.54
C TYR A 32 19.67 12.47 -9.02
N ASN A 33 18.56 12.85 -8.36
CA ASN A 33 18.49 12.86 -6.90
C ASN A 33 18.56 11.46 -6.27
N GLU A 34 18.05 10.44 -6.95
CA GLU A 34 18.14 9.04 -6.49
C GLU A 34 19.58 8.52 -6.63
N ILE A 35 20.28 8.79 -7.75
CA ILE A 35 21.67 8.38 -7.97
C ILE A 35 22.59 9.08 -6.94
N ALA A 36 22.39 10.37 -6.70
CA ALA A 36 23.14 11.12 -5.69
C ALA A 36 22.93 10.62 -4.26
N LYS A 37 21.74 10.05 -3.94
CA LYS A 37 21.43 9.50 -2.61
C LYS A 37 22.01 8.11 -2.37
N VAL A 38 22.38 7.37 -3.42
CA VAL A 38 22.94 6.01 -3.28
C VAL A 38 24.32 6.05 -2.61
N GLU A 39 25.08 7.14 -2.73
CA GLU A 39 26.39 7.29 -2.11
C GLU A 39 26.36 7.49 -0.58
N ASP A 40 25.21 7.91 0.00
CA ASP A 40 25.10 8.27 1.42
C ASP A 40 24.26 7.29 2.27
N THR A 41 24.04 6.07 1.82
CA THR A 41 23.36 5.06 2.63
C THR A 41 24.23 4.54 3.77
N LYS A 42 24.37 5.35 4.82
CA LYS A 42 24.76 4.84 6.15
C LYS A 42 23.82 3.70 6.51
N MET A 43 24.37 2.51 6.74
CA MET A 43 23.60 1.36 7.22
C MET A 43 22.88 1.76 8.51
N LYS A 44 21.59 2.05 8.41
CA LYS A 44 20.76 2.24 9.60
C LYS A 44 20.72 0.94 10.35
N HIS A 45 21.09 0.98 11.61
CA HIS A 45 21.00 -0.14 12.54
C HIS A 45 19.58 -0.70 12.48
N VAL A 46 19.42 -1.89 11.90
CA VAL A 46 18.12 -2.55 11.79
C VAL A 46 17.82 -3.14 13.16
N SER A 47 16.74 -2.70 13.80
CA SER A 47 16.31 -3.24 15.09
C SER A 47 16.15 -4.76 14.98
N GLU A 48 16.82 -5.47 15.87
CA GLU A 48 16.67 -6.92 15.98
C GLU A 48 15.36 -7.20 16.71
N TYR A 49 14.35 -7.68 16.01
CA TYR A 49 13.05 -8.08 16.58
C TYR A 49 13.18 -9.42 17.31
N LYS A 50 13.99 -9.49 18.39
CA LYS A 50 14.30 -10.70 19.14
C LYS A 50 13.07 -11.42 19.72
N PHE A 51 11.98 -10.69 19.96
CA PHE A 51 10.74 -11.28 20.46
C PHE A 51 10.10 -12.28 19.48
N LEU A 52 10.41 -12.20 18.18
CA LEU A 52 9.89 -13.10 17.16
C LEU A 52 10.63 -14.46 17.15
N ASP A 53 11.84 -14.52 17.69
CA ASP A 53 12.63 -15.76 17.76
C ASP A 53 11.93 -16.84 18.61
N ARG A 54 10.97 -16.45 19.46
CA ARG A 54 10.13 -17.35 20.26
C ARG A 54 9.19 -18.22 19.42
N TYR A 55 8.90 -17.80 18.18
CA TYR A 55 7.97 -18.50 17.28
C TYR A 55 8.66 -19.44 16.30
N GLY A 56 9.95 -19.79 16.53
CA GLY A 56 10.74 -20.69 15.69
C GLY A 56 10.88 -20.19 14.25
N ASP A 57 10.90 -21.13 13.29
CA ASP A 57 11.15 -20.83 11.86
C ASP A 57 10.18 -19.77 11.30
N VAL A 58 8.90 -19.84 11.66
CA VAL A 58 7.89 -18.86 11.22
C VAL A 58 8.22 -17.46 11.76
N GLY A 59 8.75 -17.37 12.97
CA GLY A 59 9.20 -16.10 13.56
C GLY A 59 10.39 -15.51 12.83
N GLU A 60 11.33 -16.33 12.36
CA GLU A 60 12.45 -15.86 11.53
C GLU A 60 11.98 -15.29 10.21
N TYR A 61 11.08 -15.99 9.50
CA TYR A 61 10.50 -15.49 8.25
C TYR A 61 9.69 -14.21 8.48
N LEU A 62 8.93 -14.12 9.56
CA LEU A 62 8.19 -12.91 9.91
C LEU A 62 9.13 -11.71 10.17
N ARG A 63 10.26 -11.96 10.84
CA ARG A 63 11.30 -10.95 11.06
C ARG A 63 11.92 -10.47 9.75
N LEU A 64 12.19 -11.39 8.82
CA LEU A 64 12.71 -11.05 7.50
C LEU A 64 11.71 -10.21 6.70
N GLU A 65 10.43 -10.58 6.71
CA GLU A 65 9.36 -9.84 6.05
C GLU A 65 9.20 -8.43 6.61
N LEU A 66 9.20 -8.27 7.93
CA LEU A 66 9.18 -6.95 8.57
C LEU A 66 10.39 -6.10 8.15
N LYS A 67 11.60 -6.69 8.15
CA LYS A 67 12.80 -5.99 7.68
C LYS A 67 12.69 -5.58 6.21
N LEU A 68 12.13 -6.44 5.36
CA LEU A 68 11.84 -6.16 3.94
C LEU A 68 10.87 -5.00 3.80
N CYS A 69 9.75 -5.03 4.51
CA CYS A 69 8.75 -3.96 4.50
C CYS A 69 9.35 -2.61 4.94
N PHE A 70 10.16 -2.60 5.99
CA PHE A 70 10.76 -1.36 6.50
C PHE A 70 11.99 -0.90 5.71
N ARG A 71 12.67 -1.76 4.99
CA ARG A 71 13.86 -1.43 4.19
C ARG A 71 13.53 -1.04 2.76
N ASN A 72 12.54 -1.70 2.15
CA ASN A 72 12.16 -1.47 0.77
C ASN A 72 11.39 -0.14 0.62
N LYS A 73 11.94 0.77 -0.20
CA LYS A 73 11.36 2.09 -0.45
C LYS A 73 10.01 2.01 -1.19
N THR A 74 9.89 1.06 -2.13
CA THR A 74 8.65 0.84 -2.89
C THR A 74 7.52 0.43 -1.97
N VAL A 75 7.76 -0.56 -1.10
CA VAL A 75 6.79 -1.04 -0.11
C VAL A 75 6.35 0.09 0.82
N LYS A 76 7.29 0.87 1.37
CA LYS A 76 6.96 2.04 2.20
C LYS A 76 6.10 3.06 1.48
N THR A 77 6.40 3.32 0.21
CA THR A 77 5.62 4.29 -0.58
C THR A 77 4.21 3.78 -0.82
N GLN A 78 4.04 2.49 -1.14
CA GLN A 78 2.73 1.87 -1.32
C GLN A 78 1.91 1.90 -0.03
N PHE A 79 2.49 1.52 1.11
CA PHE A 79 1.82 1.61 2.42
C PHE A 79 1.38 3.03 2.75
N ARG A 80 2.27 4.02 2.53
CA ARG A 80 1.95 5.43 2.76
C ARG A 80 0.81 5.92 1.88
N MET A 81 0.83 5.58 0.59
CA MET A 81 -0.24 5.94 -0.35
C MET A 81 -1.55 5.27 0.02
N GLY A 82 -1.53 3.96 0.33
CA GLY A 82 -2.72 3.24 0.79
C GLY A 82 -3.32 3.84 2.05
N PHE A 83 -2.47 4.20 3.02
CA PHE A 83 -2.90 4.85 4.26
C PHE A 83 -3.54 6.22 4.02
N ILE A 84 -2.97 7.06 3.14
CA ILE A 84 -3.55 8.36 2.76
C ILE A 84 -4.92 8.18 2.10
N ILE A 85 -5.04 7.23 1.19
CA ILE A 85 -6.31 6.94 0.50
C ILE A 85 -7.37 6.46 1.48
N MET A 86 -7.01 5.56 2.41
CA MET A 86 -7.93 5.09 3.45
C MET A 86 -8.41 6.22 4.36
N LEU A 87 -7.51 7.10 4.78
CA LEU A 87 -7.88 8.27 5.58
C LEU A 87 -8.81 9.20 4.80
N ALA A 88 -8.54 9.44 3.52
CA ALA A 88 -9.38 10.28 2.66
C ALA A 88 -10.81 9.70 2.54
N PHE A 89 -10.94 8.40 2.24
CA PHE A 89 -12.26 7.78 2.15
C PHE A 89 -13.00 7.70 3.49
N SER A 90 -12.28 7.41 4.58
CA SER A 90 -12.87 7.44 5.92
C SER A 90 -13.34 8.83 6.31
N ALA A 91 -12.59 9.88 5.98
CA ALA A 91 -12.97 11.27 6.21
C ALA A 91 -14.16 11.67 5.35
N LEU A 92 -14.20 11.27 4.08
CA LEU A 92 -15.35 11.52 3.19
C LEU A 92 -16.65 10.94 3.76
N ILE A 93 -16.65 9.70 4.22
CA ILE A 93 -17.83 9.10 4.86
C ILE A 93 -18.20 9.83 6.16
N ALA A 94 -17.21 10.18 6.98
CA ALA A 94 -17.45 10.77 8.29
C ALA A 94 -17.98 12.22 8.24
N PHE A 95 -17.59 13.00 7.22
CA PHE A 95 -17.85 14.44 7.16
C PHE A 95 -18.76 14.88 6.01
N THR A 96 -19.10 13.98 5.07
CA THR A 96 -19.97 14.31 3.94
C THR A 96 -21.18 13.39 3.90
N ASP A 97 -22.34 13.93 3.51
CA ASP A 97 -23.57 13.18 3.31
C ASP A 97 -23.77 12.75 1.84
N VAL A 98 -22.77 13.03 0.99
CA VAL A 98 -22.82 12.74 -0.45
C VAL A 98 -22.98 11.23 -0.75
N TYR A 99 -22.54 10.38 0.17
CA TYR A 99 -22.51 8.94 0.01
C TYR A 99 -23.50 8.21 0.92
N ASP A 100 -24.55 8.86 1.39
CA ASP A 100 -25.56 8.27 2.30
C ASP A 100 -26.38 7.11 1.68
N GLY A 101 -26.15 6.78 0.42
CA GLY A 101 -26.68 5.56 -0.20
C GLY A 101 -25.99 4.29 0.33
N THR A 102 -26.78 3.35 0.87
CA THR A 102 -26.27 2.09 1.46
C THR A 102 -25.29 1.34 0.55
N GLY A 103 -25.48 1.35 -0.77
CA GLY A 103 -24.62 0.68 -1.73
C GLY A 103 -23.22 1.33 -1.84
N MET A 104 -23.16 2.67 -1.84
CA MET A 104 -21.88 3.39 -1.94
C MET A 104 -21.05 3.28 -0.66
N ILE A 105 -21.70 3.37 0.50
CA ILE A 105 -21.03 3.15 1.79
C ILE A 105 -20.42 1.76 1.84
N ASN A 106 -21.16 0.72 1.45
CA ASN A 106 -20.66 -0.66 1.40
C ASN A 106 -19.44 -0.79 0.48
N PHE A 107 -19.51 -0.21 -0.72
CA PHE A 107 -18.42 -0.25 -1.67
C PHE A 107 -17.15 0.40 -1.13
N ILE A 108 -17.27 1.59 -0.53
CA ILE A 108 -16.13 2.31 0.03
C ILE A 108 -15.56 1.56 1.25
N CYS A 109 -16.41 0.93 2.08
CA CYS A 109 -15.95 0.10 3.20
C CYS A 109 -15.14 -1.10 2.71
N ILE A 110 -15.65 -1.86 1.74
CA ILE A 110 -14.94 -3.00 1.16
C ILE A 110 -13.61 -2.54 0.57
N TYR A 111 -13.61 -1.44 -0.19
CA TYR A 111 -12.40 -0.91 -0.80
C TYR A 111 -11.36 -0.48 0.24
N ASN A 112 -11.79 0.17 1.34
CA ASN A 112 -10.91 0.57 2.43
C ASN A 112 -10.20 -0.61 3.10
N PHE A 113 -10.91 -1.70 3.35
CA PHE A 113 -10.30 -2.90 3.91
C PHE A 113 -9.42 -3.63 2.90
N ALA A 114 -9.87 -3.73 1.65
CA ALA A 114 -9.16 -4.47 0.61
C ALA A 114 -7.86 -3.78 0.13
N ILE A 115 -7.76 -2.45 0.18
CA ILE A 115 -6.67 -1.69 -0.46
C ILE A 115 -5.28 -2.12 0.03
N LEU A 116 -5.08 -2.27 1.34
CA LEU A 116 -3.79 -2.71 1.89
C LEU A 116 -3.54 -4.19 1.60
N SER A 117 -4.55 -5.02 1.73
CA SER A 117 -4.43 -6.45 1.45
C SER A 117 -4.12 -6.71 -0.03
N ILE A 118 -4.75 -6.00 -0.95
CA ILE A 118 -4.44 -6.10 -2.39
C ILE A 118 -3.00 -5.64 -2.67
N MET A 119 -2.55 -4.54 -2.05
CA MET A 119 -1.20 -4.04 -2.23
C MET A 119 -0.14 -4.99 -1.67
N THR A 120 -0.41 -5.68 -0.57
CA THR A 120 0.54 -6.61 0.04
C THR A 120 0.50 -7.98 -0.60
N LEU A 121 -0.69 -8.57 -0.79
CA LEU A 121 -0.86 -9.91 -1.37
C LEU A 121 -0.60 -9.94 -2.87
N GLY A 122 -0.97 -8.89 -3.60
CA GLY A 122 -0.72 -8.81 -5.05
C GLY A 122 0.76 -8.85 -5.42
N GLN A 123 1.65 -8.58 -4.47
CA GLN A 123 3.10 -8.60 -4.68
C GLN A 123 3.84 -9.56 -3.74
N VAL A 124 3.15 -10.61 -3.26
CA VAL A 124 3.67 -11.57 -2.27
C VAL A 124 5.05 -12.11 -2.63
N MET A 125 5.33 -12.35 -3.91
CA MET A 125 6.61 -12.88 -4.39
C MET A 125 7.48 -11.82 -5.11
N SER A 126 6.90 -10.67 -5.45
CA SER A 126 7.57 -9.66 -6.28
C SER A 126 8.75 -8.96 -5.60
N PHE A 127 8.68 -8.81 -4.27
CA PHE A 127 9.72 -8.10 -3.53
C PHE A 127 10.93 -8.97 -3.16
N GLU A 128 10.83 -10.27 -3.36
CA GLU A 128 11.86 -11.22 -2.90
C GLU A 128 12.92 -11.46 -3.96
N GLY A 129 12.61 -11.24 -5.25
CA GLY A 129 13.56 -11.42 -6.34
C GLY A 129 14.35 -12.73 -6.22
N ASN A 130 15.67 -12.64 -6.30
CA ASN A 130 16.58 -13.79 -6.20
C ASN A 130 16.61 -14.48 -4.82
N TYR A 131 15.97 -13.90 -3.79
CA TYR A 131 15.90 -14.52 -2.46
C TYR A 131 15.07 -15.80 -2.47
N LEU A 132 14.00 -15.84 -3.26
CA LEU A 132 13.15 -17.01 -3.41
C LEU A 132 13.92 -18.19 -4.02
N ASP A 133 14.76 -17.94 -5.04
CA ASP A 133 15.63 -18.94 -5.65
C ASP A 133 16.64 -19.48 -4.64
N GLY A 134 17.14 -18.61 -3.77
CA GLY A 134 18.03 -19.00 -2.67
C GLY A 134 17.34 -19.90 -1.64
N LEU A 135 16.09 -19.65 -1.30
CA LEU A 135 15.29 -20.49 -0.39
C LEU A 135 15.01 -21.87 -1.00
N MET A 136 14.63 -21.90 -2.30
CA MET A 136 14.41 -23.15 -3.02
C MET A 136 15.68 -24.01 -3.10
N SER A 137 16.84 -23.39 -3.36
CA SER A 137 18.12 -24.10 -3.44
C SER A 137 18.57 -24.67 -2.08
N ARG A 138 18.18 -24.02 -0.98
CA ARG A 138 18.45 -24.49 0.39
C ARG A 138 17.43 -25.52 0.91
N LYS A 139 16.41 -25.86 0.11
CA LYS A 139 15.29 -26.73 0.50
C LYS A 139 14.53 -26.24 1.76
N GLU A 140 14.49 -24.92 1.95
CA GLU A 140 13.75 -24.34 3.05
C GLU A 140 12.23 -24.42 2.78
N SER A 141 11.43 -24.38 3.85
CA SER A 141 9.98 -24.56 3.75
C SER A 141 9.29 -23.29 3.24
N ILE A 142 8.90 -23.29 1.96
CA ILE A 142 8.07 -22.23 1.35
C ILE A 142 6.74 -22.07 2.11
N TYR A 143 6.21 -23.16 2.69
CA TYR A 143 5.00 -23.11 3.48
C TYR A 143 5.15 -22.21 4.72
N ASN A 144 6.27 -22.28 5.43
CA ASN A 144 6.52 -21.44 6.60
C ASN A 144 6.68 -19.96 6.21
N LEU A 145 7.27 -19.69 5.05
CA LEU A 145 7.36 -18.34 4.49
C LEU A 145 5.97 -17.77 4.18
N LEU A 146 5.12 -18.52 3.47
CA LEU A 146 3.75 -18.10 3.17
C LEU A 146 2.91 -17.90 4.43
N ARG A 147 3.09 -18.77 5.43
CA ARG A 147 2.43 -18.65 6.72
C ARG A 147 2.85 -17.37 7.46
N ALA A 148 4.14 -17.01 7.41
CA ALA A 148 4.63 -15.76 7.99
C ALA A 148 4.02 -14.54 7.28
N LYS A 149 3.93 -14.55 5.94
CA LYS A 149 3.26 -13.50 5.16
C LYS A 149 1.77 -13.37 5.49
N TYR A 150 1.10 -14.50 5.65
CA TYR A 150 -0.30 -14.51 6.06
C TYR A 150 -0.51 -13.84 7.42
N TYR A 151 0.30 -14.20 8.44
CA TYR A 151 0.22 -13.58 9.76
C TYR A 151 0.51 -12.09 9.72
N LEU A 152 1.50 -11.67 8.92
CA LEU A 152 1.79 -10.25 8.74
C LEU A 152 0.59 -9.52 8.12
N ASN A 153 -0.05 -10.11 7.12
CA ASN A 153 -1.24 -9.52 6.49
C ASN A 153 -2.42 -9.43 7.48
N CYS A 154 -2.65 -10.45 8.30
CA CYS A 154 -3.66 -10.40 9.36
C CYS A 154 -3.42 -9.23 10.33
N ILE A 155 -2.16 -8.93 10.68
CA ILE A 155 -1.85 -7.78 11.53
C ILE A 155 -2.11 -6.46 10.79
N ILE A 156 -1.80 -6.39 9.51
CA ILE A 156 -2.00 -5.19 8.68
C ILE A 156 -3.48 -4.82 8.57
N VAL A 157 -4.40 -5.80 8.53
CA VAL A 157 -5.85 -5.57 8.44
C VAL A 157 -6.42 -4.82 9.65
N PHE A 158 -5.74 -4.83 10.80
CA PHE A 158 -6.14 -4.00 11.94
C PHE A 158 -6.00 -2.49 11.67
N ILE A 159 -5.13 -2.07 10.75
CA ILE A 159 -4.92 -0.65 10.43
C ILE A 159 -6.20 -0.04 9.81
N PRO A 160 -6.78 -0.58 8.72
CA PRO A 160 -8.03 -0.07 8.18
C PRO A 160 -9.18 -0.17 9.19
N PHE A 161 -9.23 -1.18 10.06
CA PHE A 161 -10.24 -1.28 11.10
C PHE A 161 -10.18 -0.08 12.07
N LEU A 162 -8.99 0.28 12.54
CA LEU A 162 -8.81 1.46 13.40
C LEU A 162 -9.22 2.76 12.71
N ILE A 163 -8.90 2.91 11.43
CA ILE A 163 -9.29 4.09 10.63
C ILE A 163 -10.82 4.15 10.45
N MET A 164 -11.46 3.01 10.21
CA MET A 164 -12.90 2.92 10.05
C MET A 164 -13.70 3.16 11.35
N MET A 165 -13.04 3.15 12.51
CA MET A 165 -13.66 3.59 13.75
C MET A 165 -14.07 5.07 13.74
N ILE A 166 -13.46 5.91 12.87
CA ILE A 166 -13.82 7.33 12.74
C ILE A 166 -15.26 7.50 12.24
N PRO A 167 -15.68 6.94 11.09
CA PRO A 167 -17.07 7.02 10.65
C PRO A 167 -18.04 6.23 11.54
N VAL A 168 -17.61 5.16 12.21
CA VAL A 168 -18.41 4.44 13.20
C VAL A 168 -18.73 5.36 14.40
N ALA A 169 -17.76 6.09 14.92
CA ALA A 169 -17.95 7.04 16.02
C ALA A 169 -18.88 8.20 15.65
N LYS A 170 -18.99 8.54 14.36
CA LYS A 170 -19.93 9.53 13.82
C LYS A 170 -21.34 8.95 13.57
N GLY A 171 -21.56 7.66 13.82
CA GLY A 171 -22.83 7.00 13.61
C GLY A 171 -23.23 6.76 12.13
N LYS A 172 -22.31 6.99 11.18
CA LYS A 172 -22.54 6.78 9.75
C LYS A 172 -22.50 5.29 9.35
N ILE A 173 -21.77 4.48 10.09
CA ILE A 173 -21.60 3.05 9.85
C ILE A 173 -21.84 2.29 11.15
N PRO A 174 -22.64 1.22 11.17
CA PRO A 174 -22.77 0.36 12.34
C PRO A 174 -21.47 -0.39 12.62
N PHE A 175 -21.10 -0.48 13.88
CA PHE A 175 -19.87 -1.20 14.31
C PHE A 175 -19.82 -2.63 13.80
N LEU A 176 -20.95 -3.34 13.82
CA LEU A 176 -21.04 -4.71 13.34
C LEU A 176 -20.66 -4.85 11.87
N MET A 177 -20.99 -3.85 11.05
CA MET A 177 -20.63 -3.80 9.64
C MET A 177 -19.12 -3.64 9.44
N ALA A 178 -18.47 -2.75 10.17
CA ALA A 178 -17.02 -2.60 10.14
C ALA A 178 -16.30 -3.89 10.57
N LEU A 179 -16.80 -4.55 11.60
CA LEU A 179 -16.26 -5.82 12.09
C LEU A 179 -16.46 -6.96 11.08
N SER A 180 -17.62 -7.03 10.41
CA SER A 180 -17.85 -8.04 9.37
C SER A 180 -16.87 -7.87 8.19
N TYR A 181 -16.64 -6.66 7.71
CA TYR A 181 -15.66 -6.42 6.63
C TYR A 181 -14.24 -6.75 7.04
N MET A 182 -13.84 -6.47 8.29
CA MET A 182 -12.55 -6.90 8.81
C MET A 182 -12.36 -8.43 8.75
N LEU A 183 -13.42 -9.20 9.05
CA LEU A 183 -13.36 -10.66 9.05
C LEU A 183 -13.38 -11.27 7.64
N PHE A 184 -13.95 -10.58 6.65
CA PHE A 184 -14.01 -11.05 5.27
C PHE A 184 -12.80 -10.66 4.42
N THR A 185 -11.90 -9.78 4.90
CA THR A 185 -10.70 -9.34 4.20
C THR A 185 -9.47 -10.10 4.65
#